data_941398e74181846b62606ca180e7fb72
#
_entry.id   941398e74181846b62606ca180e7fb72
#
_cell.length_a   1.000
_cell.length_b   1.000
_cell.length_c   1.000
_cell.angle_alpha   90.00
_cell.angle_beta   90.00
_cell.angle_gamma   90.00
#
_symmetry.space_group_name_H-M   'P 1'
#
loop_
_entity.id
_entity.type
_entity.pdbx_description
1 polymer ?
#
loop_
_entity_poly.entity_id
_entity_poly.type
_entity_poly.pdbx_seq_one_letter_code
_entity_poly.pdbx_strand_id
1 'polypeptide(L)'
;MNENSFETRYDITAKSKIKKFYEKYKILLFSSISILLIALLSLNFFLSHKEKKRVEFSENYIKAKIFLENGNNNEAKSILEDLVMSNDPVYSTLSFFLILDKNLMNNKNEITSIFDHILENN
;
A
#
# COMPACT_ATOMS: atom_id res chain seq x y z
N MET A 1 -3.96 -42.84 -49.22
CA MET A 1 -5.35 -42.48 -49.54
C MET A 1 -6.13 -42.21 -48.23
N ASN A 2 -6.59 -41.00 -48.00
CA ASN A 2 -7.49 -40.56 -46.90
C ASN A 2 -6.97 -40.43 -45.47
N GLU A 3 -5.75 -40.04 -45.24
CA GLU A 3 -5.29 -39.58 -43.92
C GLU A 3 -5.88 -38.19 -43.57
N ASN A 4 -6.15 -37.35 -44.55
CA ASN A 4 -6.69 -36.00 -44.37
C ASN A 4 -8.11 -35.93 -43.84
N SER A 5 -8.90 -36.97 -43.98
CA SER A 5 -10.32 -36.97 -43.54
C SER A 5 -10.45 -37.27 -42.04
N PHE A 6 -9.47 -37.89 -41.41
CA PHE A 6 -9.48 -38.14 -39.97
C PHE A 6 -9.02 -36.90 -39.16
N GLU A 7 -8.02 -36.19 -39.63
CA GLU A 7 -7.57 -34.94 -38.98
C GLU A 7 -8.61 -33.85 -39.02
N THR A 8 -9.31 -33.69 -40.16
CA THR A 8 -10.39 -32.69 -40.30
C THR A 8 -11.60 -32.99 -39.42
N ARG A 9 -11.92 -34.25 -39.14
CA ARG A 9 -12.98 -34.64 -38.23
C ARG A 9 -12.63 -34.38 -36.78
N TYR A 10 -11.36 -34.58 -36.39
CA TYR A 10 -10.94 -34.33 -35.03
C TYR A 10 -10.93 -32.82 -34.68
N ASP A 11 -10.53 -32.00 -35.62
CA ASP A 11 -10.45 -30.53 -35.46
C ASP A 11 -11.85 -29.91 -35.41
N ILE A 12 -12.80 -30.38 -36.20
CA ILE A 12 -14.20 -29.90 -36.19
C ILE A 12 -14.92 -30.26 -34.89
N THR A 13 -14.68 -31.45 -34.32
CA THR A 13 -15.29 -31.88 -33.06
C THR A 13 -14.71 -31.13 -31.85
N ALA A 14 -13.42 -30.85 -31.85
CA ALA A 14 -12.78 -30.06 -30.80
C ALA A 14 -13.29 -28.60 -30.80
N LYS A 15 -13.32 -27.98 -31.98
CA LYS A 15 -13.87 -26.61 -32.14
C LYS A 15 -15.33 -26.53 -31.73
N SER A 16 -16.15 -27.55 -32.05
CA SER A 16 -17.57 -27.60 -31.64
C SER A 16 -17.75 -27.73 -30.13
N LYS A 17 -16.92 -28.51 -29.43
CA LYS A 17 -16.95 -28.65 -27.97
C LYS A 17 -16.52 -27.37 -27.25
N ILE A 18 -15.44 -26.73 -27.72
CA ILE A 18 -14.98 -25.45 -27.20
C ILE A 18 -16.02 -24.36 -27.39
N LYS A 19 -16.66 -24.29 -28.57
CA LYS A 19 -17.70 -23.31 -28.86
C LYS A 19 -18.91 -23.47 -27.94
N LYS A 20 -19.40 -24.73 -27.75
CA LYS A 20 -20.52 -25.03 -26.84
C LYS A 20 -20.19 -24.71 -25.38
N PHE A 21 -18.97 -24.98 -24.96
CA PHE A 21 -18.49 -24.62 -23.62
C PHE A 21 -18.45 -23.10 -23.42
N TYR A 22 -17.91 -22.37 -24.40
CA TYR A 22 -17.89 -20.91 -24.38
C TYR A 22 -19.30 -20.30 -24.35
N GLU A 23 -20.21 -20.79 -25.22
CA GLU A 23 -21.59 -20.29 -25.24
C GLU A 23 -22.35 -20.55 -23.95
N LYS A 24 -22.09 -21.68 -23.29
CA LYS A 24 -22.68 -22.02 -21.98
C LYS A 24 -22.16 -21.20 -20.83
N TYR A 25 -20.85 -20.91 -20.81
CA TYR A 25 -20.18 -20.28 -19.68
C TYR A 25 -19.70 -18.85 -19.97
N LYS A 26 -20.06 -18.26 -21.11
CA LYS A 26 -19.60 -16.91 -21.50
C LYS A 26 -19.86 -15.84 -20.43
N ILE A 27 -21.04 -15.87 -19.83
CA ILE A 27 -21.42 -14.90 -18.78
C ILE A 27 -20.55 -15.09 -17.54
N LEU A 28 -20.31 -16.33 -17.15
CA LEU A 28 -19.49 -16.69 -16.00
C LEU A 28 -18.01 -16.34 -16.22
N LEU A 29 -17.50 -16.56 -17.44
CA LEU A 29 -16.14 -16.17 -17.83
C LEU A 29 -15.96 -14.65 -17.84
N PHE A 30 -16.92 -13.88 -18.43
CA PHE A 30 -16.87 -12.42 -18.42
C PHE A 30 -16.97 -11.86 -17.00
N SER A 31 -17.83 -12.42 -16.16
CA SER A 31 -17.96 -12.04 -14.75
C SER A 31 -16.67 -12.29 -13.98
N SER A 32 -16.04 -13.45 -14.16
CA SER A 32 -14.78 -13.80 -13.52
C SER A 32 -13.64 -12.86 -13.92
N ILE A 33 -13.51 -12.56 -15.21
CA ILE A 33 -12.49 -11.61 -15.71
C ILE A 33 -12.74 -10.21 -15.18
N SER A 34 -14.01 -9.77 -15.13
CA SER A 34 -14.38 -8.46 -14.59
C SER A 34 -14.02 -8.33 -13.11
N ILE A 35 -14.30 -9.33 -12.30
CA ILE A 35 -13.94 -9.35 -10.87
C ILE A 35 -12.41 -9.30 -10.70
N LEU A 36 -11.67 -10.06 -11.51
CA LEU A 36 -10.20 -10.06 -11.47
C LEU A 36 -9.63 -8.69 -11.81
N LEU A 37 -10.16 -8.02 -12.84
CA LEU A 37 -9.73 -6.66 -13.21
C LEU A 37 -10.00 -5.64 -12.10
N ILE A 38 -11.18 -5.69 -11.48
CA ILE A 38 -11.54 -4.81 -10.36
C ILE A 38 -10.60 -5.05 -9.17
N ALA A 39 -10.29 -6.30 -8.85
CA ALA A 39 -9.35 -6.65 -7.79
C ALA A 39 -7.94 -6.10 -8.06
N LEU A 40 -7.43 -6.23 -9.29
CA LEU A 40 -6.12 -5.70 -9.68
C LEU A 40 -6.07 -4.16 -9.61
N LEU A 41 -7.12 -3.48 -10.06
CA LEU A 41 -7.21 -2.02 -9.98
C LEU A 41 -7.26 -1.54 -8.53
N SER A 42 -8.01 -2.24 -7.66
CA SER A 42 -8.10 -1.92 -6.23
C SER A 42 -6.76 -2.07 -5.53
N LEU A 43 -6.01 -3.13 -5.81
CA LEU A 43 -4.67 -3.35 -5.25
C LEU A 43 -3.69 -2.25 -5.70
N ASN A 44 -3.71 -1.90 -6.98
CA ASN A 44 -2.83 -0.86 -7.52
C ASN A 44 -3.12 0.51 -6.90
N PHE A 45 -4.41 0.85 -6.73
CA PHE A 45 -4.83 2.08 -6.06
C PHE A 45 -4.39 2.13 -4.59
N PHE A 46 -4.55 1.01 -3.87
CA PHE A 46 -4.16 0.90 -2.47
C PHE A 46 -2.64 1.04 -2.25
N LEU A 47 -1.83 0.39 -3.10
CA LEU A 47 -0.36 0.48 -3.04
C LEU A 47 0.12 1.90 -3.36
N SER A 48 -0.42 2.52 -4.41
CA SER A 48 -0.07 3.89 -4.80
C SER A 48 -0.42 4.93 -3.72
N HIS A 49 -1.52 4.71 -2.99
CA HIS A 49 -1.89 5.60 -1.88
C HIS A 49 -0.93 5.50 -0.69
N LYS A 50 -0.46 4.30 -0.36
CA LYS A 50 0.56 4.10 0.69
C LYS A 50 1.90 4.73 0.33
N GLU A 51 2.36 4.60 -0.90
CA GLU A 51 3.62 5.20 -1.35
C GLU A 51 3.58 6.74 -1.28
N LYS A 52 2.49 7.37 -1.70
CA LYS A 52 2.32 8.82 -1.60
C LYS A 52 2.40 9.32 -0.16
N LYS A 53 1.75 8.62 0.77
CA LYS A 53 1.84 8.96 2.20
C LYS A 53 3.26 8.81 2.75
N ARG A 54 4.00 7.78 2.35
CA ARG A 54 5.40 7.62 2.79
C ARG A 54 6.32 8.72 2.27
N VAL A 55 6.11 9.19 1.04
CA VAL A 55 6.83 10.34 0.50
C VAL A 55 6.53 11.59 1.33
N GLU A 56 5.27 11.86 1.62
CA GLU A 56 4.83 12.98 2.47
C GLU A 56 5.46 12.91 3.87
N PHE A 57 5.48 11.74 4.50
CA PHE A 57 6.14 11.55 5.81
C PHE A 57 7.64 11.80 5.75
N SER A 58 8.31 11.35 4.67
CA SER A 58 9.71 11.62 4.43
C SER A 58 9.99 13.11 4.31
N GLU A 59 9.20 13.82 3.52
CA GLU A 59 9.33 15.27 3.33
C GLU A 59 9.11 16.02 4.65
N ASN A 60 8.11 15.66 5.42
CA ASN A 60 7.84 16.26 6.72
C ASN A 60 8.96 15.98 7.74
N TYR A 61 9.53 14.77 7.74
CA TYR A 61 10.66 14.45 8.59
C TYR A 61 11.90 15.30 8.25
N ILE A 62 12.21 15.44 6.96
CA ILE A 62 13.32 16.30 6.50
C ILE A 62 13.06 17.76 6.89
N LYS A 63 11.82 18.24 6.69
CA LYS A 63 11.41 19.60 7.07
C LYS A 63 11.59 19.86 8.57
N ALA A 64 11.21 18.91 9.41
CA ALA A 64 11.43 19.01 10.85
C ALA A 64 12.93 19.11 11.21
N LYS A 65 13.77 18.32 10.54
CA LYS A 65 15.24 18.42 10.70
C LYS A 65 15.78 19.80 10.33
N ILE A 66 15.33 20.36 9.22
CA ILE A 66 15.73 21.71 8.79
C ILE A 66 15.29 22.76 9.82
N PHE A 67 14.09 22.65 10.38
CA PHE A 67 13.66 23.54 11.47
C PHE A 67 14.54 23.43 12.71
N LEU A 68 14.96 22.21 13.09
CA LEU A 68 15.89 21.99 14.20
C LEU A 68 17.27 22.66 13.95
N GLU A 69 17.78 22.53 12.75
CA GLU A 69 19.06 23.16 12.35
C GLU A 69 18.98 24.69 12.39
N ASN A 70 17.83 25.26 12.11
CA ASN A 70 17.57 26.70 12.17
C ASN A 70 17.17 27.21 13.56
N GLY A 71 17.11 26.34 14.56
CA GLY A 71 16.73 26.69 15.94
C GLY A 71 15.21 26.83 16.17
N ASN A 72 14.39 26.50 15.18
CA ASN A 72 12.91 26.56 15.24
C ASN A 72 12.34 25.28 15.89
N ASN A 73 12.63 25.08 17.17
CA ASN A 73 12.33 23.85 17.88
C ASN A 73 10.82 23.59 18.03
N ASN A 74 9.99 24.64 18.12
CA ASN A 74 8.56 24.49 18.30
C ASN A 74 7.88 23.96 17.02
N GLU A 75 8.24 24.49 15.86
CA GLU A 75 7.75 24.04 14.56
C GLU A 75 8.22 22.62 14.25
N ALA A 76 9.48 22.33 14.57
CA ALA A 76 10.03 20.98 14.42
C ALA A 76 9.28 19.97 15.32
N LYS A 77 9.04 20.33 16.59
CA LYS A 77 8.30 19.50 17.55
C LYS A 77 6.90 19.16 17.01
N SER A 78 6.15 20.15 16.55
CA SER A 78 4.81 19.95 16.03
C SER A 78 4.77 18.96 14.86
N ILE A 79 5.68 19.10 13.88
CA ILE A 79 5.77 18.20 12.73
C ILE A 79 6.16 16.78 13.18
N LEU A 80 7.09 16.64 14.12
CA LEU A 80 7.51 15.34 14.62
C LEU A 80 6.42 14.64 15.43
N GLU A 81 5.63 15.36 16.21
CA GLU A 81 4.46 14.83 16.92
C GLU A 81 3.40 14.30 15.94
N ASP A 82 3.12 15.02 14.87
CA ASP A 82 2.21 14.57 13.82
C ASP A 82 2.72 13.28 13.14
N LEU A 83 4.03 13.19 12.91
CA LEU A 83 4.65 11.99 12.33
C LEU A 83 4.61 10.80 13.30
N VAL A 84 4.78 11.03 14.59
CA VAL A 84 4.65 9.97 15.61
C VAL A 84 3.25 9.37 15.59
N MET A 85 2.21 10.20 15.42
CA MET A 85 0.81 9.77 15.36
C MET A 85 0.37 9.25 13.98
N SER A 86 1.25 9.22 13.00
CA SER A 86 0.91 8.82 11.62
C SER A 86 0.66 7.32 11.44
N ASN A 87 0.96 6.49 12.43
CA ASN A 87 0.92 5.01 12.36
C ASN A 87 1.77 4.41 11.21
N ASP A 88 2.80 5.14 10.76
CA ASP A 88 3.83 4.58 9.90
C ASP A 88 4.98 4.05 10.77
N PRO A 89 5.28 2.73 10.73
CA PRO A 89 6.24 2.13 11.66
C PRO A 89 7.64 2.74 11.59
N VAL A 90 8.04 3.28 10.44
CA VAL A 90 9.36 3.87 10.24
C VAL A 90 9.40 5.31 10.73
N TYR A 91 8.52 6.18 10.21
CA TYR A 91 8.55 7.61 10.51
C TYR A 91 8.04 7.95 11.91
N SER A 92 7.07 7.18 12.42
CA SER A 92 6.63 7.27 13.82
C SER A 92 7.80 7.02 14.78
N THR A 93 8.51 5.93 14.60
CA THR A 93 9.66 5.57 15.46
C THR A 93 10.83 6.55 15.32
N LEU A 94 11.21 6.92 14.09
CA LEU A 94 12.30 7.89 13.84
C LEU A 94 11.99 9.26 14.43
N SER A 95 10.75 9.73 14.30
CA SER A 95 10.33 11.02 14.84
C SER A 95 10.34 11.04 16.37
N PHE A 96 9.90 9.95 16.99
CA PHE A 96 9.96 9.79 18.44
C PHE A 96 11.41 9.84 18.97
N PHE A 97 12.31 9.10 18.34
CA PHE A 97 13.73 9.15 18.73
C PHE A 97 14.34 10.53 18.53
N LEU A 98 13.97 11.25 17.48
CA LEU A 98 14.47 12.60 17.24
C LEU A 98 13.94 13.60 18.28
N ILE A 99 12.68 13.46 18.71
CA ILE A 99 12.11 14.25 19.82
C ILE A 99 12.90 14.04 21.10
N LEU A 100 13.26 12.79 21.42
CA LEU A 100 14.05 12.46 22.61
C LEU A 100 15.49 12.97 22.49
N ASP A 101 16.15 12.75 21.37
CA ASP A 101 17.55 13.18 21.13
C ASP A 101 17.71 14.70 21.25
N LYS A 102 16.77 15.45 20.77
CA LYS A 102 16.78 16.92 20.81
C LYS A 102 16.15 17.52 22.07
N ASN A 103 15.71 16.69 23.01
CA ASN A 103 15.02 17.10 24.24
C ASN A 103 13.84 18.05 23.98
N LEU A 104 13.08 17.81 22.92
CA LEU A 104 11.93 18.63 22.55
C LEU A 104 10.72 18.40 23.46
N MET A 105 10.75 17.36 24.27
CA MET A 105 9.70 16.97 25.19
C MET A 105 10.31 16.61 26.54
N ASN A 106 9.82 17.25 27.61
CA ASN A 106 10.35 17.07 28.98
C ASN A 106 9.36 16.34 29.90
N ASN A 107 8.12 16.14 29.45
CA ASN A 107 7.10 15.50 30.29
C ASN A 107 7.18 13.96 30.15
N LYS A 108 7.61 13.32 31.24
CA LYS A 108 7.78 11.85 31.29
C LYS A 108 6.47 11.09 30.98
N ASN A 109 5.32 11.58 31.41
CA ASN A 109 4.05 10.92 31.17
C ASN A 109 3.65 10.99 29.68
N GLU A 110 3.94 12.11 29.03
CA GLU A 110 3.70 12.33 27.60
C GLU A 110 4.60 11.41 26.75
N ILE A 111 5.89 11.32 27.12
CA ILE A 111 6.85 10.41 26.47
C ILE A 111 6.38 8.95 26.58
N THR A 112 5.92 8.52 27.76
CA THR A 112 5.43 7.16 27.97
C THR A 112 4.18 6.89 27.16
N SER A 113 3.22 7.82 27.13
CA SER A 113 1.99 7.70 26.33
C SER A 113 2.28 7.56 24.82
N ILE A 114 3.22 8.34 24.31
CA ILE A 114 3.65 8.25 22.91
C ILE A 114 4.33 6.90 22.63
N PHE A 115 5.17 6.45 23.54
CA PHE A 115 5.84 5.15 23.40
C PHE A 115 4.84 4.00 23.37
N ASP A 116 3.86 4.01 24.28
CA ASP A 116 2.78 3.01 24.30
C ASP A 116 1.96 3.05 23.01
N HIS A 117 1.64 4.24 22.50
CA HIS A 117 0.94 4.39 21.21
C HIS A 117 1.72 3.75 20.05
N ILE A 118 3.04 3.94 20.00
CA ILE A 118 3.90 3.34 18.97
C ILE A 118 3.90 1.82 19.07
N LEU A 119 3.94 1.26 20.29
CA LEU A 119 3.95 -0.19 20.51
C LEU A 119 2.61 -0.85 20.11
N GLU A 120 1.49 -0.16 20.30
CA GLU A 120 0.16 -0.70 19.98
C GLU A 120 -0.16 -0.65 18.48
N ASN A 121 0.45 0.27 17.73
CA ASN A 121 0.08 0.55 16.34
C ASN A 121 1.15 0.16 15.29
N ASN A 122 2.25 -0.48 15.73
CA ASN A 122 3.34 -0.96 14.85
C ASN A 122 3.53 -2.51 14.99
#